data_908d3daeae9296e1c7429848b5e20ee6
#
_entry.id   908d3daeae9296e1c7429848b5e20ee6
#
_cell.length_a   1.000
_cell.length_b   1.000
_cell.length_c   1.000
_cell.angle_alpha   90.00
_cell.angle_beta   90.00
_cell.angle_gamma   90.00
#
_symmetry.space_group_name_H-M   'P 1'
#
loop_
_entity.id
_entity.type
_entity.pdbx_description
1 polymer ?
#
loop_
_entity_poly.entity_id
_entity_poly.type
_entity_poly.pdbx_seq_one_letter_code
_entity_poly.pdbx_strand_id
1 'polypeptide(L)'
;MELGISGRRALVTGGSLGIGKATAAELAVEGVDVAIVARDKARLDAAAQELSSNTVGNTGGRVIGIAGDMGNADDIARVVDEASSALGGIDILVNNAGSSPAGRIEDLDDETWMASFELKFMGYMRLSRAVLPGMRAQKWGRIVNIIGGGGHSPRPGYILGGAYNAALINFTRALGKSAAPDGVLVNGINPSSIDTPRWATLMEQRSKFEGKSPAEINAGIEANIPVGRLGTSEDIAGLVAFLCSERAEFLAAININADGGASAGLL
;
A
#
# COMPACT_ATOMS: atom_id res chain seq x y z
N MET A 1 4.29 -17.26 14.11
CA MET A 1 3.82 -18.16 12.99
C MET A 1 4.89 -18.09 11.93
N GLU A 2 5.42 -19.20 11.45
CA GLU A 2 6.33 -19.16 10.31
C GLU A 2 5.57 -18.78 9.04
N LEU A 3 6.03 -17.74 8.37
CA LEU A 3 5.42 -17.21 7.13
C LEU A 3 6.05 -17.80 5.85
N GLY A 4 7.25 -18.38 5.92
CA GLY A 4 7.93 -19.00 4.78
C GLY A 4 8.45 -18.00 3.74
N ILE A 5 8.72 -16.75 4.15
CA ILE A 5 9.17 -15.68 3.23
C ILE A 5 10.59 -15.18 3.49
N SER A 6 11.30 -15.78 4.42
CA SER A 6 12.71 -15.44 4.68
C SER A 6 13.56 -15.64 3.42
N GLY A 7 14.47 -14.68 3.15
CA GLY A 7 15.30 -14.66 1.95
C GLY A 7 14.58 -14.18 0.67
N ARG A 8 13.30 -13.81 0.74
CA ARG A 8 12.58 -13.14 -0.36
C ARG A 8 12.99 -11.67 -0.47
N ARG A 9 12.63 -11.04 -1.58
CA ARG A 9 13.01 -9.68 -1.97
C ARG A 9 11.77 -8.86 -2.24
N ALA A 10 11.61 -7.76 -1.50
CA ALA A 10 10.41 -6.92 -1.58
C ALA A 10 10.70 -5.51 -2.10
N LEU A 11 9.80 -4.98 -2.90
CA LEU A 11 9.71 -3.57 -3.25
C LEU A 11 8.45 -2.98 -2.60
N VAL A 12 8.63 -2.00 -1.70
CA VAL A 12 7.53 -1.34 -0.97
C VAL A 12 7.48 0.13 -1.33
N THR A 13 6.43 0.57 -2.02
CA THR A 13 6.26 1.98 -2.40
C THR A 13 5.59 2.79 -1.30
N GLY A 14 5.99 4.06 -1.14
CA GLY A 14 5.55 4.88 0.00
C GLY A 14 6.10 4.37 1.34
N GLY A 15 7.30 3.77 1.33
CA GLY A 15 7.90 3.07 2.47
C GLY A 15 8.55 3.95 3.53
N SER A 16 8.50 5.28 3.41
CA SER A 16 9.13 6.17 4.39
C SER A 16 8.27 6.55 5.59
N LEU A 17 6.95 6.31 5.53
CA LEU A 17 5.99 6.66 6.60
C LEU A 17 4.79 5.70 6.62
N GLY A 18 4.06 5.71 7.73
CA GLY A 18 2.75 5.06 7.89
C GLY A 18 2.74 3.59 7.49
N ILE A 19 1.71 3.16 6.77
CA ILE A 19 1.49 1.76 6.38
C ILE A 19 2.70 1.18 5.63
N GLY A 20 3.28 1.92 4.68
CA GLY A 20 4.42 1.43 3.91
C GLY A 20 5.66 1.19 4.76
N LYS A 21 5.97 2.09 5.71
CA LYS A 21 7.11 1.92 6.64
C LYS A 21 6.87 0.74 7.59
N ALA A 22 5.68 0.63 8.17
CA ALA A 22 5.32 -0.50 9.03
C ALA A 22 5.37 -1.84 8.26
N THR A 23 4.88 -1.86 7.02
CA THR A 23 4.98 -3.03 6.14
C THR A 23 6.44 -3.44 5.87
N ALA A 24 7.31 -2.46 5.59
CA ALA A 24 8.73 -2.74 5.36
C ALA A 24 9.40 -3.29 6.62
N ALA A 25 9.03 -2.77 7.82
CA ALA A 25 9.49 -3.28 9.11
C ALA A 25 9.08 -4.73 9.32
N GLU A 26 7.80 -5.05 9.13
CA GLU A 26 7.25 -6.39 9.32
C GLU A 26 7.91 -7.40 8.38
N LEU A 27 8.02 -7.08 7.08
CA LEU A 27 8.69 -7.94 6.12
C LEU A 27 10.17 -8.15 6.45
N ALA A 28 10.88 -7.10 6.88
CA ALA A 28 12.29 -7.21 7.25
C ALA A 28 12.51 -8.08 8.49
N VAL A 29 11.62 -8.02 9.49
CA VAL A 29 11.65 -8.91 10.67
C VAL A 29 11.46 -10.37 10.27
N GLU A 30 10.65 -10.64 9.25
CA GLU A 30 10.45 -11.99 8.68
C GLU A 30 11.59 -12.45 7.76
N GLY A 31 12.69 -11.69 7.69
CA GLY A 31 13.89 -12.05 6.93
C GLY A 31 13.82 -11.71 5.43
N VAL A 32 12.93 -10.81 5.02
CA VAL A 32 12.81 -10.34 3.64
C VAL A 32 13.76 -9.16 3.40
N ASP A 33 14.55 -9.18 2.33
CA ASP A 33 15.31 -8.02 1.86
C ASP A 33 14.34 -7.00 1.24
N VAL A 34 14.33 -5.76 1.73
CA VAL A 34 13.33 -4.75 1.35
C VAL A 34 13.95 -3.53 0.71
N ALA A 35 13.50 -3.16 -0.48
CA ALA A 35 13.70 -1.83 -1.04
C ALA A 35 12.46 -0.96 -0.74
N ILE A 36 12.64 0.13 -0.03
CA ILE A 36 11.60 1.12 0.22
C ILE A 36 11.73 2.30 -0.74
N VAL A 37 10.60 2.81 -1.24
CA VAL A 37 10.57 3.91 -2.21
C VAL A 37 9.77 5.09 -1.67
N ALA A 38 10.32 6.29 -1.79
CA ALA A 38 9.62 7.55 -1.53
C ALA A 38 10.29 8.71 -2.28
N ARG A 39 9.60 9.86 -2.39
CA ARG A 39 10.13 11.04 -3.08
C ARG A 39 11.13 11.85 -2.24
N ASP A 40 10.87 11.96 -0.95
CA ASP A 40 11.71 12.69 -0.01
C ASP A 40 12.90 11.82 0.39
N LYS A 41 14.06 12.10 -0.20
CA LYS A 41 15.28 11.31 0.01
C LYS A 41 15.77 11.35 1.45
N ALA A 42 15.72 12.49 2.13
CA ALA A 42 16.22 12.61 3.49
C ALA A 42 15.38 11.77 4.47
N ARG A 43 14.06 11.82 4.33
CA ARG A 43 13.15 11.00 5.13
C ARG A 43 13.26 9.51 4.78
N LEU A 44 13.47 9.20 3.51
CA LEU A 44 13.66 7.83 3.05
C LEU A 44 14.94 7.22 3.62
N ASP A 45 16.06 7.95 3.59
CA ASP A 45 17.34 7.50 4.14
C ASP A 45 17.24 7.26 5.66
N ALA A 46 16.59 8.19 6.38
CA ALA A 46 16.34 8.04 7.81
C ALA A 46 15.48 6.80 8.12
N ALA A 47 14.41 6.56 7.34
CA ALA A 47 13.57 5.39 7.49
C ALA A 47 14.33 4.09 7.19
N ALA A 48 15.13 4.03 6.13
CA ALA A 48 15.93 2.86 5.79
C ALA A 48 16.96 2.55 6.89
N GLN A 49 17.62 3.57 7.44
CA GLN A 49 18.58 3.42 8.53
C GLN A 49 17.90 2.89 9.81
N GLU A 50 16.76 3.47 10.20
CA GLU A 50 15.98 3.03 11.35
C GLU A 50 15.54 1.57 11.21
N LEU A 51 14.98 1.20 10.06
CA LEU A 51 14.51 -0.16 9.80
C LEU A 51 15.68 -1.16 9.81
N SER A 52 16.81 -0.81 9.20
CA SER A 52 18.01 -1.66 9.22
C SER A 52 18.57 -1.85 10.63
N SER A 53 18.53 -0.83 11.49
CA SER A 53 19.01 -0.94 12.87
C SER A 53 18.14 -1.86 13.73
N ASN A 54 16.85 -1.95 13.46
CA ASN A 54 15.91 -2.82 14.16
C ASN A 54 16.05 -4.30 13.80
N THR A 55 16.72 -4.60 12.69
CA THR A 55 16.99 -5.98 12.24
C THR A 55 18.40 -6.50 12.63
N VAL A 56 19.26 -5.64 13.16
CA VAL A 56 20.62 -6.01 13.61
C VAL A 56 20.57 -6.97 14.79
N GLY A 57 21.14 -8.17 14.63
CA GLY A 57 21.19 -9.22 15.65
C GLY A 57 20.15 -10.32 15.53
N ASN A 58 19.16 -10.17 14.67
CA ASN A 58 18.20 -11.20 14.27
C ASN A 58 18.49 -11.67 12.84
N THR A 59 17.86 -12.74 12.42
CA THR A 59 17.87 -13.25 11.04
C THR A 59 17.10 -12.35 10.06
N GLY A 60 16.91 -11.06 10.39
CA GLY A 60 16.15 -10.11 9.59
C GLY A 60 16.83 -9.72 8.28
N GLY A 61 16.01 -9.35 7.30
CA GLY A 61 16.45 -8.88 5.99
C GLY A 61 17.01 -7.45 6.04
N ARG A 62 17.83 -7.11 5.06
CA ARG A 62 18.34 -5.74 4.89
C ARG A 62 17.27 -4.81 4.34
N VAL A 63 17.36 -3.51 4.68
CA VAL A 63 16.47 -2.47 4.12
C VAL A 63 17.30 -1.42 3.38
N ILE A 64 16.91 -1.11 2.15
CA ILE A 64 17.53 -0.05 1.33
C ILE A 64 16.50 0.98 0.89
N GLY A 65 16.91 2.23 0.72
CA GLY A 65 16.06 3.32 0.22
C GLY A 65 16.40 3.71 -1.21
N ILE A 66 15.39 3.76 -2.10
CA ILE A 66 15.51 4.21 -3.48
C ILE A 66 14.56 5.40 -3.69
N ALA A 67 15.11 6.59 -3.97
CA ALA A 67 14.29 7.78 -4.21
C ALA A 67 13.58 7.69 -5.58
N GLY A 68 12.27 8.00 -5.63
CA GLY A 68 11.52 8.02 -6.89
C GLY A 68 10.07 8.46 -6.70
N ASP A 69 9.50 9.04 -7.76
CA ASP A 69 8.09 9.41 -7.84
C ASP A 69 7.29 8.34 -8.59
N MET A 70 6.37 7.70 -7.87
CA MET A 70 5.51 6.65 -8.45
C MET A 70 4.39 7.19 -9.36
N GLY A 71 4.29 8.50 -9.53
CA GLY A 71 3.51 9.13 -10.59
C GLY A 71 4.26 9.29 -11.91
N ASN A 72 5.59 9.14 -11.92
CA ASN A 72 6.44 9.28 -13.09
C ASN A 72 6.84 7.92 -13.66
N ALA A 73 6.62 7.70 -14.96
CA ALA A 73 6.87 6.43 -15.61
C ALA A 73 8.38 6.09 -15.69
N ASP A 74 9.24 7.07 -15.93
CA ASP A 74 10.69 6.87 -16.04
C ASP A 74 11.30 6.57 -14.67
N ASP A 75 10.82 7.25 -13.62
CA ASP A 75 11.20 6.94 -12.23
C ASP A 75 10.80 5.51 -11.83
N ILE A 76 9.61 5.07 -12.22
CA ILE A 76 9.16 3.69 -11.96
C ILE A 76 10.09 2.68 -12.61
N ALA A 77 10.45 2.88 -13.89
CA ALA A 77 11.37 1.99 -14.59
C ALA A 77 12.74 1.93 -13.90
N ARG A 78 13.32 3.10 -13.61
CA ARG A 78 14.59 3.22 -12.90
C ARG A 78 14.56 2.57 -11.51
N VAL A 79 13.52 2.81 -10.73
CA VAL A 79 13.37 2.25 -9.38
C VAL A 79 13.28 0.73 -9.41
N VAL A 80 12.55 0.14 -10.37
CA VAL A 80 12.44 -1.31 -10.52
C VAL A 80 13.80 -1.91 -10.91
N ASP A 81 14.53 -1.27 -11.82
CA ASP A 81 15.87 -1.72 -12.23
C ASP A 81 16.88 -1.63 -11.10
N GLU A 82 16.91 -0.51 -10.36
CA GLU A 82 17.77 -0.32 -9.18
C GLU A 82 17.45 -1.34 -8.07
N ALA A 83 16.17 -1.53 -7.74
CA ALA A 83 15.75 -2.50 -6.73
C ALA A 83 16.11 -3.93 -7.15
N SER A 84 15.83 -4.30 -8.40
CA SER A 84 16.17 -5.62 -8.94
C SER A 84 17.67 -5.89 -8.92
N SER A 85 18.50 -4.89 -9.28
CA SER A 85 19.95 -5.00 -9.26
C SER A 85 20.50 -5.12 -7.83
N ALA A 86 19.99 -4.29 -6.91
CA ALA A 86 20.46 -4.26 -5.53
C ALA A 86 20.05 -5.50 -4.72
N LEU A 87 18.87 -6.04 -4.97
CA LEU A 87 18.32 -7.19 -4.24
C LEU A 87 18.54 -8.54 -4.98
N GLY A 88 18.87 -8.51 -6.26
CA GLY A 88 18.96 -9.70 -7.10
C GLY A 88 17.61 -10.16 -7.67
N GLY A 89 16.62 -9.28 -7.72
CA GLY A 89 15.27 -9.50 -8.24
C GLY A 89 14.18 -8.97 -7.29
N ILE A 90 12.91 -9.12 -7.67
CA ILE A 90 11.75 -8.72 -6.88
C ILE A 90 10.75 -9.87 -6.82
N ASP A 91 10.55 -10.42 -5.62
CA ASP A 91 9.59 -11.50 -5.35
C ASP A 91 8.26 -10.96 -4.84
N ILE A 92 8.30 -9.86 -4.09
CA ILE A 92 7.16 -9.24 -3.45
C ILE A 92 7.07 -7.78 -3.90
N LEU A 93 5.90 -7.34 -4.35
CA LEU A 93 5.58 -5.95 -4.62
C LEU A 93 4.45 -5.49 -3.71
N VAL A 94 4.72 -4.44 -2.91
CA VAL A 94 3.67 -3.76 -2.14
C VAL A 94 3.42 -2.38 -2.74
N ASN A 95 2.33 -2.27 -3.47
CA ASN A 95 1.83 -1.01 -4.00
C ASN A 95 1.09 -0.26 -2.89
N ASN A 96 1.76 0.72 -2.28
CA ASN A 96 1.20 1.51 -1.19
C ASN A 96 1.28 3.02 -1.44
N ALA A 97 2.20 3.50 -2.29
CA ALA A 97 2.29 4.92 -2.62
C ALA A 97 0.98 5.42 -3.23
N GLY A 98 0.37 6.41 -2.61
CA GLY A 98 -0.87 6.98 -3.13
C GLY A 98 -1.39 8.09 -2.22
N SER A 99 -1.99 9.09 -2.85
CA SER A 99 -2.63 10.20 -2.17
C SER A 99 -3.75 10.74 -3.04
N SER A 100 -4.86 11.10 -2.43
CA SER A 100 -5.90 11.90 -3.07
C SER A 100 -6.46 12.88 -2.07
N PRO A 101 -6.69 14.12 -2.47
CA PRO A 101 -7.35 15.09 -1.60
C PRO A 101 -8.80 14.67 -1.34
N ALA A 102 -9.33 15.11 -0.20
CA ALA A 102 -10.76 15.19 0.01
C ALA A 102 -11.30 16.44 -0.74
N GLY A 103 -12.52 16.37 -1.24
CA GLY A 103 -13.17 17.49 -1.92
C GLY A 103 -14.51 17.08 -2.54
N ARG A 104 -15.29 18.08 -2.87
CA ARG A 104 -16.48 17.96 -3.70
C ARG A 104 -16.07 17.94 -5.17
N ILE A 105 -16.96 17.53 -6.05
CA ILE A 105 -16.67 17.46 -7.48
C ILE A 105 -16.30 18.83 -8.06
N GLU A 106 -16.95 19.88 -7.60
CA GLU A 106 -16.74 21.25 -8.06
C GLU A 106 -15.43 21.89 -7.55
N ASP A 107 -14.79 21.29 -6.53
CA ASP A 107 -13.56 21.77 -5.91
C ASP A 107 -12.30 21.08 -6.47
N LEU A 108 -12.47 20.08 -7.33
CA LEU A 108 -11.39 19.23 -7.85
C LEU A 108 -11.24 19.42 -9.36
N ASP A 109 -10.20 20.14 -9.76
CA ASP A 109 -9.87 20.34 -11.17
C ASP A 109 -9.28 19.09 -11.85
N ASP A 110 -9.23 19.12 -13.17
CA ASP A 110 -8.71 18.01 -13.98
C ASP A 110 -7.25 17.69 -13.67
N GLU A 111 -6.42 18.68 -13.32
CA GLU A 111 -5.02 18.49 -12.95
C GLU A 111 -4.91 17.65 -11.68
N THR A 112 -5.70 17.96 -10.67
CA THR A 112 -5.80 17.20 -9.41
C THR A 112 -6.27 15.76 -9.66
N TRP A 113 -7.27 15.57 -10.55
CA TRP A 113 -7.74 14.25 -10.96
C TRP A 113 -6.63 13.45 -11.63
N MET A 114 -5.97 14.02 -12.62
CA MET A 114 -4.92 13.34 -13.38
C MET A 114 -3.69 13.04 -12.52
N ALA A 115 -3.23 13.97 -11.69
CA ALA A 115 -2.09 13.74 -10.79
C ALA A 115 -2.34 12.58 -9.82
N SER A 116 -3.56 12.51 -9.26
CA SER A 116 -3.95 11.42 -8.36
C SER A 116 -4.08 10.09 -9.08
N PHE A 117 -4.62 10.09 -10.30
CA PHE A 117 -4.75 8.91 -11.14
C PHE A 117 -3.39 8.37 -11.57
N GLU A 118 -2.47 9.24 -12.03
CA GLU A 118 -1.10 8.88 -12.41
C GLU A 118 -0.34 8.26 -11.24
N LEU A 119 -0.39 8.89 -10.07
CA LEU A 119 0.31 8.39 -8.90
C LEU A 119 -0.22 7.03 -8.43
N LYS A 120 -1.51 6.89 -8.27
CA LYS A 120 -2.07 5.70 -7.62
C LYS A 120 -2.44 4.62 -8.61
N PHE A 121 -3.31 4.91 -9.58
CA PHE A 121 -3.76 3.86 -10.51
C PHE A 121 -2.66 3.47 -11.52
N MET A 122 -2.11 4.45 -12.24
CA MET A 122 -1.07 4.19 -13.22
C MET A 122 0.23 3.72 -12.58
N GLY A 123 0.58 4.24 -11.39
CA GLY A 123 1.73 3.78 -10.62
C GLY A 123 1.63 2.29 -10.28
N TYR A 124 0.52 1.84 -9.70
CA TYR A 124 0.30 0.42 -9.36
C TYR A 124 0.32 -0.49 -10.61
N MET A 125 -0.33 -0.04 -11.68
CA MET A 125 -0.36 -0.77 -12.94
C MET A 125 1.05 -0.90 -13.56
N ARG A 126 1.81 0.20 -13.63
CA ARG A 126 3.17 0.23 -14.19
C ARG A 126 4.14 -0.65 -13.39
N LEU A 127 4.13 -0.53 -12.05
CA LEU A 127 4.94 -1.36 -11.17
C LEU A 127 4.61 -2.84 -11.33
N SER A 128 3.31 -3.19 -11.27
CA SER A 128 2.88 -4.57 -11.48
C SER A 128 3.33 -5.13 -12.82
N ARG A 129 3.17 -4.34 -13.91
CA ARG A 129 3.62 -4.72 -15.26
C ARG A 129 5.13 -4.94 -15.33
N ALA A 130 5.92 -4.13 -14.63
CA ALA A 130 7.38 -4.22 -14.65
C ALA A 130 7.91 -5.45 -13.91
N VAL A 131 7.32 -5.83 -12.76
CA VAL A 131 7.82 -6.96 -11.96
C VAL A 131 7.24 -8.32 -12.39
N LEU A 132 6.05 -8.32 -12.99
CA LEU A 132 5.30 -9.55 -13.32
C LEU A 132 6.07 -10.55 -14.21
N PRO A 133 6.83 -10.15 -15.23
CA PRO A 133 7.60 -11.09 -16.06
C PRO A 133 8.61 -11.90 -15.25
N GLY A 134 9.36 -11.26 -14.35
CA GLY A 134 10.32 -11.93 -13.47
C GLY A 134 9.63 -12.90 -12.50
N MET A 135 8.53 -12.48 -11.88
CA MET A 135 7.73 -13.33 -11.00
C MET A 135 7.16 -14.56 -11.72
N ARG A 136 6.67 -14.40 -12.96
CA ARG A 136 6.19 -15.51 -13.80
C ARG A 136 7.29 -16.49 -14.17
N ALA A 137 8.47 -15.99 -14.52
CA ALA A 137 9.61 -16.83 -14.90
C ALA A 137 10.06 -17.75 -13.75
N GLN A 138 10.04 -17.26 -12.50
CA GLN A 138 10.39 -18.05 -11.32
C GLN A 138 9.22 -18.85 -10.72
N LYS A 139 8.01 -18.73 -11.30
CA LYS A 139 6.77 -19.37 -10.82
C LYS A 139 6.42 -19.05 -9.36
N TRP A 140 6.81 -17.89 -8.90
CA TRP A 140 6.51 -17.37 -7.57
C TRP A 140 6.49 -15.85 -7.58
N GLY A 141 5.48 -15.26 -6.99
CA GLY A 141 5.38 -13.83 -6.80
C GLY A 141 4.21 -13.46 -5.89
N ARG A 142 4.34 -12.32 -5.20
CA ARG A 142 3.27 -11.75 -4.38
C ARG A 142 3.13 -10.26 -4.69
N ILE A 143 1.94 -9.85 -5.09
CA ILE A 143 1.61 -8.43 -5.31
C ILE A 143 0.48 -8.07 -4.36
N VAL A 144 0.72 -7.13 -3.46
CA VAL A 144 -0.29 -6.61 -2.53
C VAL A 144 -0.56 -5.14 -2.85
N ASN A 145 -1.81 -4.82 -3.17
CA ASN A 145 -2.26 -3.46 -3.47
C ASN A 145 -2.97 -2.86 -2.24
N ILE A 146 -2.41 -1.80 -1.65
CA ILE A 146 -3.06 -1.03 -0.57
C ILE A 146 -4.01 -0.03 -1.21
N ILE A 147 -5.28 -0.37 -1.26
CA ILE A 147 -6.27 0.36 -2.06
C ILE A 147 -7.00 1.41 -1.21
N GLY A 148 -7.94 0.98 -0.40
CA GLY A 148 -8.74 1.82 0.49
C GLY A 148 -10.24 1.61 0.37
N GLY A 149 -10.92 1.70 1.50
CA GLY A 149 -12.35 1.38 1.65
C GLY A 149 -13.31 2.23 0.80
N GLY A 150 -12.88 3.43 0.37
CA GLY A 150 -13.69 4.29 -0.50
C GLY A 150 -14.06 3.69 -1.87
N GLY A 151 -13.37 2.62 -2.28
CA GLY A 151 -13.66 1.94 -3.56
C GLY A 151 -14.94 1.10 -3.56
N HIS A 152 -15.34 0.59 -2.41
CA HIS A 152 -16.60 -0.17 -2.27
C HIS A 152 -17.61 0.50 -1.32
N SER A 153 -17.18 1.47 -0.52
CA SER A 153 -18.03 2.30 0.34
C SER A 153 -17.85 3.78 -0.05
N PRO A 154 -18.52 4.26 -1.11
CA PRO A 154 -18.31 5.61 -1.62
C PRO A 154 -18.76 6.67 -0.61
N ARG A 155 -18.00 7.76 -0.53
CA ARG A 155 -18.25 8.88 0.39
C ARG A 155 -18.29 10.19 -0.40
N PRO A 156 -19.31 11.05 -0.21
CA PRO A 156 -19.45 12.30 -0.99
C PRO A 156 -18.23 13.22 -0.95
N GLY A 157 -17.54 13.32 0.18
CA GLY A 157 -16.32 14.14 0.32
C GLY A 157 -15.03 13.45 -0.14
N TYR A 158 -15.09 12.27 -0.76
CA TYR A 158 -13.92 11.49 -1.20
C TYR A 158 -14.13 10.88 -2.59
N ILE A 159 -14.77 11.61 -3.47
CA ILE A 159 -15.18 11.14 -4.81
C ILE A 159 -13.97 10.68 -5.62
N LEU A 160 -12.93 11.50 -5.69
CA LEU A 160 -11.70 11.21 -6.43
C LEU A 160 -11.05 9.92 -5.97
N GLY A 161 -10.77 9.80 -4.66
CA GLY A 161 -10.17 8.59 -4.10
C GLY A 161 -11.04 7.35 -4.24
N GLY A 162 -12.36 7.50 -4.13
CA GLY A 162 -13.34 6.42 -4.34
C GLY A 162 -13.27 5.85 -5.75
N ALA A 163 -13.25 6.72 -6.76
CA ALA A 163 -13.30 6.31 -8.17
C ALA A 163 -12.14 5.40 -8.56
N TYR A 164 -10.89 5.80 -8.30
CA TYR A 164 -9.76 4.93 -8.69
C TYR A 164 -9.49 3.80 -7.68
N ASN A 165 -9.93 3.89 -6.43
CA ASN A 165 -9.93 2.74 -5.55
C ASN A 165 -10.85 1.64 -6.11
N ALA A 166 -12.04 1.99 -6.62
CA ALA A 166 -12.92 1.03 -7.30
C ALA A 166 -12.25 0.42 -8.55
N ALA A 167 -11.56 1.26 -9.35
CA ALA A 167 -10.78 0.79 -10.49
C ALA A 167 -9.65 -0.18 -10.08
N LEU A 168 -8.93 0.11 -8.98
CA LEU A 168 -7.89 -0.76 -8.44
C LEU A 168 -8.44 -2.08 -7.87
N ILE A 169 -9.61 -2.08 -7.25
CA ILE A 169 -10.31 -3.30 -6.80
C ILE A 169 -10.55 -4.23 -7.99
N ASN A 170 -11.09 -3.68 -9.09
CA ASN A 170 -11.32 -4.42 -10.32
C ASN A 170 -10.00 -4.90 -10.94
N PHE A 171 -9.00 -4.01 -11.10
CA PHE A 171 -7.68 -4.33 -11.63
C PHE A 171 -7.00 -5.45 -10.84
N THR A 172 -7.01 -5.40 -9.51
CA THR A 172 -6.43 -6.41 -8.64
C THR A 172 -7.05 -7.79 -8.90
N ARG A 173 -8.37 -7.87 -9.02
CA ARG A 173 -9.06 -9.13 -9.31
C ARG A 173 -8.75 -9.67 -10.70
N ALA A 174 -8.75 -8.81 -11.70
CA ALA A 174 -8.46 -9.20 -13.09
C ALA A 174 -7.00 -9.69 -13.24
N LEU A 175 -6.04 -8.93 -12.70
CA LEU A 175 -4.63 -9.30 -12.73
C LEU A 175 -4.36 -10.59 -11.94
N GLY A 176 -4.97 -10.72 -10.74
CA GLY A 176 -4.80 -11.90 -9.90
C GLY A 176 -5.28 -13.18 -10.59
N LYS A 177 -6.44 -13.15 -11.25
CA LYS A 177 -6.93 -14.29 -12.05
C LYS A 177 -5.98 -14.64 -13.23
N SER A 178 -5.39 -13.61 -13.85
CA SER A 178 -4.45 -13.81 -14.97
C SER A 178 -3.10 -14.36 -14.52
N ALA A 179 -2.64 -14.00 -13.32
CA ALA A 179 -1.29 -14.32 -12.85
C ALA A 179 -1.22 -15.60 -12.00
N ALA A 180 -2.32 -15.99 -11.34
CA ALA A 180 -2.36 -17.16 -10.48
C ALA A 180 -1.91 -18.48 -11.13
N PRO A 181 -2.23 -18.80 -12.39
CA PRO A 181 -1.72 -20.00 -13.06
C PRO A 181 -0.18 -20.06 -13.15
N ASP A 182 0.47 -18.90 -13.03
CA ASP A 182 1.94 -18.78 -13.08
C ASP A 182 2.58 -18.73 -11.67
N GLY A 183 1.82 -19.01 -10.62
CA GLY A 183 2.31 -18.97 -9.23
C GLY A 183 2.41 -17.56 -8.63
N VAL A 184 1.85 -16.55 -9.30
CA VAL A 184 1.86 -15.16 -8.85
C VAL A 184 0.51 -14.79 -8.25
N LEU A 185 0.47 -14.50 -6.95
CA LEU A 185 -0.76 -14.12 -6.24
C LEU A 185 -0.85 -12.60 -6.14
N VAL A 186 -1.97 -12.05 -6.59
CA VAL A 186 -2.25 -10.61 -6.54
C VAL A 186 -3.50 -10.38 -5.70
N ASN A 187 -3.34 -9.65 -4.60
CA ASN A 187 -4.42 -9.37 -3.66
C ASN A 187 -4.47 -7.89 -3.30
N GLY A 188 -5.62 -7.43 -2.84
CA GLY A 188 -5.85 -6.08 -2.38
C GLY A 188 -6.22 -6.02 -0.91
N ILE A 189 -5.82 -4.96 -0.26
CA ILE A 189 -6.30 -4.58 1.07
C ILE A 189 -7.02 -3.24 0.92
N ASN A 190 -8.17 -3.12 1.54
CA ASN A 190 -8.96 -1.90 1.62
C ASN A 190 -8.95 -1.36 3.07
N PRO A 191 -7.89 -0.64 3.50
CA PRO A 191 -7.91 0.03 4.79
C PRO A 191 -8.99 1.10 4.82
N SER A 192 -9.57 1.34 5.99
CA SER A 192 -10.47 2.47 6.20
C SER A 192 -9.74 3.59 6.94
N SER A 193 -10.07 3.81 8.20
CA SER A 193 -9.57 4.89 9.03
C SER A 193 -8.33 4.42 9.79
N ILE A 194 -7.15 4.64 9.22
CA ILE A 194 -5.86 4.25 9.81
C ILE A 194 -5.14 5.48 10.32
N ASP A 195 -4.73 5.49 11.57
CA ASP A 195 -3.97 6.58 12.18
C ASP A 195 -2.56 6.64 11.59
N THR A 196 -2.36 7.65 10.77
CA THR A 196 -1.13 7.91 10.01
C THR A 196 -0.97 9.42 9.80
N PRO A 197 0.24 9.91 9.47
CA PRO A 197 0.41 11.32 9.06
C PRO A 197 -0.51 11.72 7.89
N ARG A 198 -0.80 10.79 7.00
CA ARG A 198 -1.76 11.01 5.90
C ARG A 198 -3.18 11.20 6.41
N TRP A 199 -3.59 10.44 7.41
CA TRP A 199 -4.91 10.56 8.05
C TRP A 199 -5.08 11.93 8.70
N ALA A 200 -4.07 12.41 9.45
CA ALA A 200 -4.08 13.74 10.05
C ALA A 200 -4.31 14.84 9.00
N THR A 201 -3.56 14.81 7.88
CA THR A 201 -3.76 15.75 6.76
C THR A 201 -5.19 15.68 6.20
N LEU A 202 -5.75 14.47 6.07
CA LEU A 202 -7.12 14.29 5.57
C LEU A 202 -8.15 14.89 6.54
N MET A 203 -7.95 14.75 7.85
CA MET A 203 -8.84 15.33 8.87
C MET A 203 -8.78 16.85 8.89
N GLU A 204 -7.61 17.43 8.68
CA GLU A 204 -7.47 18.88 8.50
C GLU A 204 -8.22 19.40 7.25
N GLN A 205 -8.14 18.67 6.13
CA GLN A 205 -8.91 18.99 4.93
C GLN A 205 -10.42 18.90 5.19
N ARG A 206 -10.88 17.83 5.83
CA ARG A 206 -12.30 17.65 6.19
C ARG A 206 -12.81 18.72 7.13
N SER A 207 -12.00 19.14 8.10
CA SER A 207 -12.31 20.23 9.01
C SER A 207 -12.78 21.51 8.31
N LYS A 208 -12.12 21.85 7.18
CA LYS A 208 -12.47 23.02 6.38
C LYS A 208 -13.85 22.92 5.72
N PHE A 209 -14.30 21.71 5.36
CA PHE A 209 -15.62 21.51 4.74
C PHE A 209 -16.72 21.32 5.77
N GLU A 210 -16.43 20.64 6.89
CA GLU A 210 -17.45 20.26 7.86
C GLU A 210 -17.65 21.31 8.95
N GLY A 211 -16.72 22.27 9.08
CA GLY A 211 -16.78 23.30 10.13
C GLY A 211 -16.59 22.74 11.55
N LYS A 212 -16.02 21.52 11.66
CA LYS A 212 -15.72 20.83 12.91
C LYS A 212 -14.21 20.73 13.07
N SER A 213 -13.72 20.64 14.31
CA SER A 213 -12.31 20.37 14.57
C SER A 213 -11.91 18.96 14.11
N PRO A 214 -10.64 18.71 13.75
CA PRO A 214 -10.14 17.36 13.46
C PRO A 214 -10.44 16.36 14.59
N ALA A 215 -10.38 16.78 15.85
CA ALA A 215 -10.68 15.93 17.00
C ALA A 215 -12.15 15.50 17.05
N GLU A 216 -13.08 16.42 16.80
CA GLU A 216 -14.52 16.09 16.73
C GLU A 216 -14.84 15.16 15.58
N ILE A 217 -14.18 15.35 14.42
CA ILE A 217 -14.35 14.45 13.26
C ILE A 217 -13.84 13.05 13.62
N ASN A 218 -12.64 12.95 14.20
CA ASN A 218 -12.07 11.67 14.62
C ASN A 218 -12.95 10.94 15.62
N ALA A 219 -13.40 11.63 16.68
CA ALA A 219 -14.30 11.04 17.69
C ALA A 219 -15.60 10.50 17.05
N GLY A 220 -16.16 11.25 16.09
CA GLY A 220 -17.34 10.80 15.36
C GLY A 220 -17.08 9.58 14.46
N ILE A 221 -15.87 9.45 13.91
CA ILE A 221 -15.48 8.28 13.12
C ILE A 221 -15.27 7.07 14.01
N GLU A 222 -14.49 7.21 15.08
CA GLU A 222 -14.20 6.13 16.03
C GLU A 222 -15.48 5.54 16.64
N ALA A 223 -16.44 6.38 16.99
CA ALA A 223 -17.74 5.95 17.51
C ALA A 223 -18.53 5.06 16.52
N ASN A 224 -18.21 5.11 15.23
CA ASN A 224 -18.84 4.30 14.18
C ASN A 224 -18.00 3.12 13.73
N ILE A 225 -16.82 2.89 14.32
CA ILE A 225 -16.01 1.69 14.06
C ILE A 225 -16.36 0.64 15.12
N PRO A 226 -16.92 -0.53 14.76
CA PRO A 226 -17.30 -1.55 15.74
C PRO A 226 -16.18 -2.00 16.69
N VAL A 227 -14.93 -2.01 16.21
CA VAL A 227 -13.73 -2.32 17.03
C VAL A 227 -13.43 -1.19 18.05
N GLY A 228 -14.03 0.00 17.92
CA GLY A 228 -13.94 1.10 18.89
C GLY A 228 -12.65 1.93 18.82
N ARG A 229 -11.86 1.81 17.74
CA ARG A 229 -10.64 2.61 17.52
C ARG A 229 -10.32 2.79 16.04
N LEU A 230 -9.50 3.76 15.73
CA LEU A 230 -8.80 3.79 14.43
C LEU A 230 -7.87 2.56 14.31
N GLY A 231 -7.67 2.10 13.09
CA GLY A 231 -6.64 1.12 12.80
C GLY A 231 -5.24 1.74 12.93
N THR A 232 -4.22 0.92 13.12
CA THR A 232 -2.82 1.33 13.09
C THR A 232 -2.14 0.89 11.80
N SER A 233 -0.95 1.41 11.53
CA SER A 233 -0.14 0.95 10.40
C SER A 233 0.24 -0.53 10.53
N GLU A 234 0.44 -1.00 11.76
CA GLU A 234 0.79 -2.38 12.11
C GLU A 234 -0.37 -3.35 11.88
N ASP A 235 -1.64 -2.93 12.11
CA ASP A 235 -2.82 -3.73 11.76
C ASP A 235 -2.82 -4.10 10.26
N ILE A 236 -2.32 -3.20 9.40
CA ILE A 236 -2.24 -3.44 7.96
C ILE A 236 -0.96 -4.20 7.59
N ALA A 237 0.17 -3.89 8.23
CA ALA A 237 1.47 -4.51 7.95
C ALA A 237 1.43 -6.03 8.19
N GLY A 238 0.88 -6.49 9.30
CA GLY A 238 0.71 -7.91 9.60
C GLY A 238 -0.15 -8.64 8.55
N LEU A 239 -1.22 -7.99 8.06
CA LEU A 239 -2.03 -8.56 6.98
C LEU A 239 -1.26 -8.62 5.65
N VAL A 240 -0.43 -7.61 5.34
CA VAL A 240 0.45 -7.66 4.15
C VAL A 240 1.43 -8.82 4.26
N ALA A 241 2.13 -8.97 5.38
CA ALA A 241 3.07 -10.07 5.59
C ALA A 241 2.38 -11.43 5.45
N PHE A 242 1.18 -11.59 6.01
CA PHE A 242 0.38 -12.82 5.84
C PHE A 242 0.05 -13.07 4.36
N LEU A 243 -0.43 -12.07 3.61
CA LEU A 243 -0.77 -12.22 2.18
C LEU A 243 0.46 -12.50 1.30
N CYS A 244 1.66 -12.11 1.73
CA CYS A 244 2.92 -12.44 1.07
C CYS A 244 3.42 -13.84 1.40
N SER A 245 2.90 -14.48 2.44
CA SER A 245 3.37 -15.74 3.00
C SER A 245 2.96 -16.98 2.19
N GLU A 246 3.60 -18.11 2.47
CA GLU A 246 3.15 -19.42 1.99
C GLU A 246 1.82 -19.86 2.60
N ARG A 247 1.45 -19.29 3.77
CA ARG A 247 0.16 -19.54 4.42
C ARG A 247 -1.03 -18.99 3.64
N ALA A 248 -0.80 -18.03 2.75
CA ALA A 248 -1.83 -17.40 1.91
C ALA A 248 -1.91 -17.97 0.48
N GLU A 249 -1.31 -19.13 0.20
CA GLU A 249 -1.21 -19.69 -1.16
C GLU A 249 -2.56 -19.95 -1.84
N PHE A 250 -3.63 -20.14 -1.09
CA PHE A 250 -4.98 -20.32 -1.64
C PHE A 250 -5.78 -19.02 -1.73
N LEU A 251 -5.16 -17.87 -1.40
CA LEU A 251 -5.75 -16.55 -1.49
C LEU A 251 -5.25 -15.83 -2.76
N ALA A 252 -6.07 -15.82 -3.79
CA ALA A 252 -5.75 -15.19 -5.06
C ALA A 252 -6.90 -14.32 -5.56
N ALA A 253 -6.58 -13.15 -6.11
CA ALA A 253 -7.54 -12.23 -6.71
C ALA A 253 -8.65 -11.74 -5.74
N ILE A 254 -8.32 -11.59 -4.46
CA ILE A 254 -9.25 -11.12 -3.43
C ILE A 254 -8.97 -9.67 -3.03
N ASN A 255 -9.96 -9.03 -2.43
CA ASN A 255 -9.80 -7.74 -1.77
C ASN A 255 -10.35 -7.86 -0.34
N ILE A 256 -9.52 -7.59 0.66
CA ILE A 256 -9.86 -7.72 2.08
C ILE A 256 -10.14 -6.33 2.65
N ASN A 257 -11.27 -6.16 3.30
CA ASN A 257 -11.57 -4.94 4.05
C ASN A 257 -10.91 -5.01 5.43
N ALA A 258 -9.98 -4.08 5.69
CA ALA A 258 -9.33 -3.91 6.98
C ALA A 258 -9.82 -2.59 7.60
N ASP A 259 -11.01 -2.62 8.18
CA ASP A 259 -11.80 -1.43 8.53
C ASP A 259 -12.45 -1.48 9.92
N GLY A 260 -12.10 -2.47 10.73
CA GLY A 260 -12.67 -2.65 12.07
C GLY A 260 -14.18 -2.92 12.08
N GLY A 261 -14.73 -3.41 10.95
CA GLY A 261 -16.15 -3.68 10.78
C GLY A 261 -16.99 -2.46 10.36
N ALA A 262 -16.35 -1.36 9.95
CA ALA A 262 -17.05 -0.12 9.59
C ALA A 262 -17.84 -0.17 8.29
N SER A 263 -17.56 -1.13 7.39
CA SER A 263 -18.30 -1.28 6.13
C SER A 263 -19.66 -1.93 6.35
N ALA A 264 -20.69 -1.37 5.75
CA ALA A 264 -22.07 -1.84 5.89
C ALA A 264 -22.49 -2.90 4.86
N GLY A 265 -21.66 -3.22 3.88
CA GLY A 265 -22.00 -4.12 2.78
C GLY A 265 -21.54 -5.56 2.99
N LEU A 266 -22.24 -6.51 2.37
CA LEU A 266 -21.82 -7.92 2.30
C LEU A 266 -20.72 -8.16 1.26
N LEU A 267 -20.49 -7.22 0.34
CA LEU A 267 -19.51 -7.28 -0.75
C LEU A 267 -18.71 -5.99 -0.83
#